data_7c85b776d8c2bc05667bbaa28fa31889
#
_entry.id   7c85b776d8c2bc05667bbaa28fa31889
#
_cell.length_a   1.000
_cell.length_b   1.000
_cell.length_c   1.000
_cell.angle_alpha   90.00
_cell.angle_beta   90.00
_cell.angle_gamma   90.00
#
_symmetry.space_group_name_H-M   'P 1'
#
loop_
_entity.id
_entity.type
_entity.pdbx_description
1 polymer ?
#
loop_
_entity_poly.entity_id
_entity_poly.type
_entity_poly.pdbx_seq_one_letter_code
_entity_poly.pdbx_strand_id
1 'polypeptide(L)'
;MKILAGDIGGTHTRLALASAEGSRVGIDKSERVLNAGRDGIEQVLADFLAGAGRVDAACLAVAGPTDGLSARFTNLPWQVESAALSARFGLPFHLVNDFAAVGWGLNTLTDADIAVLQTGQEQANASRVALGAGTGLGVSLCVAQADGPHRPLDSEGGHIGFAPTDAEQDRLLVWLRAAYGRVSVERLLSGPGLIGLYRFCLAEAGRSATMDLAAPAAARAISEAGKAEIGRAHV
;
A
#
# COMPACT_ATOMS: atom_id res chain seq x y z
N MET A 1 26.77 1.24 -1.61
CA MET A 1 25.95 2.45 -1.41
C MET A 1 25.02 2.21 -0.24
N LYS A 2 24.94 3.16 0.71
CA LYS A 2 24.04 3.06 1.86
C LYS A 2 22.84 4.00 1.68
N ILE A 3 21.64 3.46 1.76
CA ILE A 3 20.40 4.17 1.43
C ILE A 3 19.50 4.19 2.65
N LEU A 4 18.84 5.32 2.89
CA LEU A 4 17.68 5.42 3.76
C LEU A 4 16.43 5.15 2.92
N ALA A 5 15.68 4.14 3.28
CA ALA A 5 14.34 3.88 2.75
C ALA A 5 13.30 4.21 3.82
N GLY A 6 12.20 4.87 3.43
CA GLY A 6 11.10 5.18 4.33
C GLY A 6 9.74 4.88 3.69
N ASP A 7 8.80 4.38 4.50
CA ASP A 7 7.38 4.22 4.17
C ASP A 7 6.58 5.04 5.19
N ILE A 8 6.00 6.15 4.73
CA ILE A 8 5.29 7.12 5.58
C ILE A 8 3.79 6.91 5.41
N GLY A 9 3.22 6.11 6.29
CA GLY A 9 1.76 5.92 6.35
C GLY A 9 1.08 6.93 7.28
N GLY A 10 -0.25 6.89 7.35
CA GLY A 10 -1.03 7.81 8.19
C GLY A 10 -0.81 7.65 9.70
N THR A 11 -0.51 6.44 10.18
CA THR A 11 -0.37 6.14 11.61
C THR A 11 1.09 5.86 12.01
N HIS A 12 1.84 5.24 11.15
CA HIS A 12 3.22 4.82 11.39
C HIS A 12 4.11 5.19 10.22
N THR A 13 5.35 5.50 10.55
CA THR A 13 6.47 5.58 9.60
C THR A 13 7.37 4.38 9.83
N ARG A 14 7.73 3.69 8.74
CA ARG A 14 8.77 2.64 8.74
C ARG A 14 10.00 3.19 8.07
N LEU A 15 11.13 3.06 8.74
CA LEU A 15 12.42 3.47 8.20
C LEU A 15 13.38 2.28 8.16
N ALA A 16 14.21 2.22 7.14
CA ALA A 16 15.26 1.23 7.05
C ALA A 16 16.54 1.87 6.49
N LEU A 17 17.68 1.45 7.03
CA LEU A 17 18.97 1.61 6.36
C LEU A 17 19.23 0.34 5.56
N ALA A 18 19.57 0.50 4.30
CA ALA A 18 19.87 -0.59 3.40
C ALA A 18 21.21 -0.37 2.71
N SER A 19 21.98 -1.44 2.57
CA SER A 19 23.19 -1.47 1.80
C SER A 19 22.92 -2.11 0.44
N ALA A 20 23.34 -1.44 -0.65
CA ALA A 20 23.17 -1.92 -2.02
C ALA A 20 24.53 -2.17 -2.67
N GLU A 21 24.73 -3.40 -3.18
CA GLU A 21 25.90 -3.82 -3.95
C GLU A 21 25.44 -4.53 -5.23
N GLY A 22 25.51 -3.83 -6.36
CA GLY A 22 24.93 -4.31 -7.61
C GLY A 22 23.41 -4.48 -7.48
N SER A 23 22.89 -5.67 -7.74
CA SER A 23 21.47 -6.03 -7.59
C SER A 23 21.10 -6.54 -6.19
N ARG A 24 22.07 -6.68 -5.30
CA ARG A 24 21.83 -7.18 -3.93
C ARG A 24 21.52 -5.99 -3.00
N VAL A 25 20.45 -6.12 -2.24
CA VAL A 25 20.05 -5.16 -1.20
C VAL A 25 19.94 -5.91 0.12
N GLY A 26 20.67 -5.42 1.13
CA GLY A 26 20.57 -5.91 2.51
C GLY A 26 20.00 -4.83 3.41
N ILE A 27 19.16 -5.20 4.36
CA ILE A 27 18.63 -4.28 5.38
C ILE A 27 19.56 -4.35 6.59
N ASP A 28 20.22 -3.24 6.91
CA ASP A 28 21.18 -3.13 8.02
C ASP A 28 20.46 -2.80 9.35
N LYS A 29 19.44 -1.94 9.28
CA LYS A 29 18.63 -1.48 10.42
C LYS A 29 17.22 -1.19 9.95
N SER A 30 16.21 -1.54 10.70
CA SER A 30 14.83 -1.11 10.45
C SER A 30 14.14 -0.73 11.75
N GLU A 31 13.23 0.24 11.65
CA GLU A 31 12.43 0.73 12.77
C GLU A 31 11.02 1.11 12.31
N ARG A 32 10.04 0.87 13.17
CA ARG A 32 8.67 1.32 12.99
C ARG A 32 8.32 2.31 14.08
N VAL A 33 8.01 3.54 13.68
CA VAL A 33 7.74 4.68 14.58
C VAL A 33 6.27 5.06 14.50
N LEU A 34 5.64 5.33 15.63
CA LEU A 34 4.30 5.91 15.69
C LEU A 34 4.39 7.40 15.34
N ASN A 35 3.52 7.87 14.44
CA ASN A 35 3.49 9.28 14.01
C ASN A 35 2.82 10.21 15.02
N ALA A 36 1.92 9.67 15.85
CA ALA A 36 1.23 10.46 16.87
C ALA A 36 2.21 11.09 17.86
N GLY A 37 2.03 12.37 18.13
CA GLY A 37 2.91 13.15 19.02
C GLY A 37 4.21 13.63 18.38
N ARG A 38 4.34 13.50 17.05
CA ARG A 38 5.47 14.03 16.26
C ARG A 38 5.02 15.25 15.46
N ASP A 39 5.85 16.28 15.42
CA ASP A 39 5.55 17.53 14.72
C ASP A 39 5.75 17.43 13.20
N GLY A 40 6.56 16.46 12.74
CA GLY A 40 6.87 16.24 11.33
C GLY A 40 7.79 15.05 11.10
N ILE A 41 7.99 14.73 9.84
CA ILE A 41 8.89 13.66 9.43
C ILE A 41 10.36 13.95 9.77
N GLU A 42 10.73 15.24 9.81
CA GLU A 42 12.10 15.67 10.08
C GLU A 42 12.59 15.21 11.45
N GLN A 43 11.71 15.21 12.46
CA GLN A 43 12.05 14.71 13.78
C GLN A 43 12.29 13.20 13.76
N VAL A 44 11.40 12.45 13.07
CA VAL A 44 11.52 11.00 12.95
C VAL A 44 12.82 10.62 12.23
N LEU A 45 13.15 11.34 11.16
CA LEU A 45 14.37 11.12 10.39
C LEU A 45 15.62 11.46 11.21
N ALA A 46 15.59 12.57 11.97
CA ALA A 46 16.73 12.97 12.81
C ALA A 46 17.02 11.92 13.89
N ASP A 47 15.97 11.43 14.58
CA ASP A 47 16.09 10.39 15.60
C ASP A 47 16.66 9.09 15.00
N PHE A 48 16.13 8.67 13.83
CA PHE A 48 16.55 7.42 13.19
C PHE A 48 17.97 7.46 12.63
N LEU A 49 18.37 8.61 12.06
CA LEU A 49 19.69 8.82 11.48
C LEU A 49 20.77 9.09 12.54
N ALA A 50 20.39 9.34 13.79
CA ALA A 50 21.34 9.51 14.89
C ALA A 50 22.25 8.27 15.00
N GLY A 51 23.54 8.45 14.78
CA GLY A 51 24.53 7.36 14.80
C GLY A 51 24.55 6.43 13.58
N ALA A 52 23.78 6.75 12.53
CA ALA A 52 23.72 5.91 11.32
C ALA A 52 25.02 5.90 10.48
N GLY A 53 25.92 6.85 10.74
CA GLY A 53 27.07 7.09 9.89
C GLY A 53 26.68 7.71 8.54
N ARG A 54 27.55 7.60 7.55
CA ARG A 54 27.28 8.17 6.23
C ARG A 54 26.14 7.42 5.53
N VAL A 55 25.16 8.15 5.04
CA VAL A 55 24.09 7.71 4.15
C VAL A 55 24.24 8.44 2.83
N ASP A 56 24.16 7.74 1.71
CA ASP A 56 24.45 8.30 0.39
C ASP A 56 23.23 8.92 -0.29
N ALA A 57 22.02 8.39 -0.02
CA ALA A 57 20.75 8.89 -0.54
C ALA A 57 19.56 8.42 0.32
N ALA A 58 18.43 9.07 0.18
CA ALA A 58 17.17 8.68 0.80
C ALA A 58 16.04 8.61 -0.22
N CYS A 59 15.15 7.62 -0.06
CA CYS A 59 13.90 7.50 -0.80
C CYS A 59 12.76 7.28 0.20
N LEU A 60 11.75 8.16 0.16
CA LEU A 60 10.57 8.08 1.03
C LEU A 60 9.34 7.79 0.19
N ALA A 61 8.72 6.64 0.45
CA ALA A 61 7.40 6.30 -0.04
C ALA A 61 6.35 7.05 0.80
N VAL A 62 5.44 7.74 0.14
CA VAL A 62 4.42 8.58 0.78
C VAL A 62 3.03 8.14 0.38
N ALA A 63 2.14 8.02 1.35
CA ALA A 63 0.74 7.68 1.12
C ALA A 63 0.00 8.91 0.56
N GLY A 64 -0.21 8.93 -0.74
CA GLY A 64 -0.90 9.99 -1.46
C GLY A 64 -0.16 10.48 -2.72
N PRO A 65 -0.76 11.45 -3.42
CA PRO A 65 -0.17 12.02 -4.61
C PRO A 65 1.16 12.73 -4.32
N THR A 66 2.13 12.54 -5.19
CA THR A 66 3.42 13.25 -5.16
C THR A 66 3.90 13.51 -6.58
N ASP A 67 4.57 14.64 -6.77
CA ASP A 67 5.29 14.98 -7.99
C ASP A 67 6.78 14.55 -7.93
N GLY A 68 7.15 13.81 -6.88
CA GLY A 68 8.53 13.45 -6.58
C GLY A 68 9.34 14.53 -5.82
N LEU A 69 8.80 15.73 -5.74
CA LEU A 69 9.45 16.88 -5.07
C LEU A 69 8.74 17.24 -3.77
N SER A 70 7.42 17.10 -3.73
CA SER A 70 6.60 17.41 -2.57
C SER A 70 5.49 16.36 -2.37
N ALA A 71 5.03 16.25 -1.13
CA ALA A 71 3.87 15.44 -0.78
C ALA A 71 3.11 16.05 0.38
N ARG A 72 1.78 15.95 0.33
CA ARG A 72 0.86 16.26 1.44
C ARG A 72 0.14 14.99 1.83
N PHE A 73 0.08 14.74 3.13
CA PHE A 73 -0.62 13.57 3.65
C PHE A 73 -2.09 13.88 3.91
N THR A 74 -2.97 12.98 3.51
CA THR A 74 -4.41 13.12 3.74
C THR A 74 -4.77 12.96 5.22
N ASN A 75 -4.01 12.12 5.93
CA ASN A 75 -4.31 11.70 7.31
C ASN A 75 -3.29 12.21 8.34
N LEU A 76 -2.37 13.08 7.95
CA LEU A 76 -1.39 13.72 8.80
C LEU A 76 -1.30 15.21 8.44
N PRO A 77 -1.07 16.11 9.40
CA PRO A 77 -0.86 17.53 9.11
C PRO A 77 0.53 17.82 8.55
N TRP A 78 1.22 16.80 8.03
CA TRP A 78 2.58 16.91 7.53
C TRP A 78 2.60 17.30 6.06
N GLN A 79 3.60 18.11 5.72
CA GLN A 79 4.00 18.38 4.35
C GLN A 79 5.48 18.03 4.23
N VAL A 80 5.86 17.38 3.16
CA VAL A 80 7.23 16.94 2.91
C VAL A 80 7.71 17.53 1.61
N GLU A 81 8.90 18.14 1.65
CA GLU A 81 9.58 18.70 0.49
C GLU A 81 10.98 18.09 0.41
N SER A 82 11.28 17.42 -0.71
CA SER A 82 12.57 16.72 -0.90
C SER A 82 13.76 17.67 -0.81
N ALA A 83 13.62 18.89 -1.35
CA ALA A 83 14.68 19.91 -1.29
C ALA A 83 14.97 20.38 0.14
N ALA A 84 13.93 20.59 0.96
CA ALA A 84 14.09 20.99 2.36
C ALA A 84 14.75 19.88 3.18
N LEU A 85 14.33 18.62 2.99
CA LEU A 85 14.97 17.46 3.63
C LEU A 85 16.43 17.31 3.18
N SER A 86 16.71 17.46 1.88
CA SER A 86 18.08 17.35 1.35
C SER A 86 19.00 18.43 1.94
N ALA A 87 18.52 19.67 2.05
CA ALA A 87 19.27 20.74 2.67
C ALA A 87 19.52 20.51 4.17
N ARG A 88 18.52 20.01 4.89
CA ARG A 88 18.60 19.76 6.33
C ARG A 88 19.56 18.62 6.69
N PHE A 89 19.52 17.52 5.93
CA PHE A 89 20.27 16.31 6.26
C PHE A 89 21.58 16.16 5.46
N GLY A 90 21.83 17.01 4.47
CA GLY A 90 23.07 16.99 3.66
C GLY A 90 23.17 15.76 2.75
N LEU A 91 22.05 15.17 2.35
CA LEU A 91 21.99 14.03 1.43
C LEU A 91 20.76 14.15 0.51
N PRO A 92 20.79 13.62 -0.73
CA PRO A 92 19.66 13.72 -1.65
C PRO A 92 18.47 12.91 -1.14
N PHE A 93 17.29 13.53 -1.10
CA PHE A 93 15.99 12.90 -0.82
C PHE A 93 15.16 12.83 -2.09
N HIS A 94 14.53 11.67 -2.31
CA HIS A 94 13.54 11.42 -3.34
C HIS A 94 12.22 10.99 -2.70
N LEU A 95 11.11 11.48 -3.24
CA LEU A 95 9.77 11.08 -2.84
C LEU A 95 9.16 10.20 -3.93
N VAL A 96 8.46 9.15 -3.54
CA VAL A 96 7.70 8.29 -4.46
C VAL A 96 6.34 8.00 -3.84
N ASN A 97 5.35 7.76 -4.68
CA ASN A 97 4.07 7.24 -4.19
C ASN A 97 4.28 5.85 -3.55
N ASP A 98 3.52 5.53 -2.50
CA ASP A 98 3.65 4.26 -1.75
C ASP A 98 3.41 3.03 -2.65
N PHE A 99 2.42 3.09 -3.56
CA PHE A 99 2.18 2.00 -4.52
C PHE A 99 3.17 1.95 -5.69
N ALA A 100 3.75 3.08 -6.08
CA ALA A 100 4.89 3.07 -6.99
C ALA A 100 6.11 2.39 -6.32
N ALA A 101 6.34 2.62 -5.02
CA ALA A 101 7.37 1.90 -4.28
C ALA A 101 7.12 0.39 -4.24
N VAL A 102 5.87 -0.06 -4.04
CA VAL A 102 5.49 -1.48 -4.18
C VAL A 102 5.80 -1.99 -5.58
N GLY A 103 5.44 -1.23 -6.63
CA GLY A 103 5.73 -1.58 -8.02
C GLY A 103 7.23 -1.75 -8.30
N TRP A 104 8.08 -0.90 -7.73
CA TRP A 104 9.54 -1.07 -7.78
C TRP A 104 9.99 -2.35 -7.07
N GLY A 105 9.36 -2.66 -5.93
CA GLY A 105 9.61 -3.87 -5.14
C GLY A 105 9.34 -5.16 -5.93
N LEU A 106 8.37 -5.18 -6.85
CA LEU A 106 8.09 -6.35 -7.67
C LEU A 106 9.30 -6.81 -8.50
N ASN A 107 10.22 -5.91 -8.84
CA ASN A 107 11.43 -6.25 -9.58
C ASN A 107 12.49 -6.99 -8.72
N THR A 108 12.29 -7.07 -7.42
CA THR A 108 13.25 -7.70 -6.47
C THR A 108 12.71 -9.01 -5.90
N LEU A 109 11.46 -9.38 -6.18
CA LEU A 109 10.86 -10.61 -5.68
C LEU A 109 11.49 -11.84 -6.36
N THR A 110 11.64 -12.89 -5.57
CA THR A 110 12.05 -14.23 -6.01
C THR A 110 10.89 -15.21 -5.86
N ASP A 111 11.01 -16.40 -6.41
CA ASP A 111 9.97 -17.45 -6.27
C ASP A 111 9.66 -17.79 -4.81
N ALA A 112 10.60 -17.56 -3.89
CA ALA A 112 10.40 -17.77 -2.45
C ALA A 112 9.49 -16.70 -1.80
N ASP A 113 9.33 -15.55 -2.45
CA ASP A 113 8.57 -14.41 -1.94
C ASP A 113 7.13 -14.38 -2.45
N ILE A 114 6.78 -15.28 -3.39
CA ILE A 114 5.49 -15.26 -4.08
C ILE A 114 4.69 -16.55 -3.85
N ALA A 115 3.36 -16.42 -3.88
CA ALA A 115 2.44 -17.54 -3.97
C ALA A 115 1.63 -17.42 -5.27
N VAL A 116 1.69 -18.43 -6.13
CA VAL A 116 0.93 -18.45 -7.38
C VAL A 116 -0.53 -18.80 -7.07
N LEU A 117 -1.44 -17.84 -7.27
CA LEU A 117 -2.88 -18.03 -7.06
C LEU A 117 -3.55 -18.61 -8.31
N GLN A 118 -3.05 -18.27 -9.49
CA GLN A 118 -3.55 -18.77 -10.76
C GLN A 118 -2.39 -19.01 -11.71
N THR A 119 -2.30 -20.21 -12.25
CA THR A 119 -1.30 -20.56 -13.25
C THR A 119 -1.63 -19.89 -14.58
N GLY A 120 -0.60 -19.36 -15.25
CA GLY A 120 -0.70 -18.72 -16.56
C GLY A 120 0.55 -18.93 -17.38
N GLN A 121 0.58 -18.38 -18.58
CA GLN A 121 1.79 -18.29 -19.40
C GLN A 121 2.39 -16.90 -19.23
N GLU A 122 3.58 -16.84 -18.66
CA GLU A 122 4.32 -15.58 -18.52
C GLU A 122 4.75 -15.12 -19.93
N GLN A 123 4.46 -13.86 -20.24
CA GLN A 123 4.96 -13.22 -21.46
C GLN A 123 6.14 -12.32 -21.08
N ALA A 124 7.28 -12.59 -21.66
CA ALA A 124 8.43 -11.70 -21.53
C ALA A 124 8.05 -10.30 -22.01
N ASN A 125 8.48 -9.28 -21.31
CA ASN A 125 8.20 -7.87 -21.61
C ASN A 125 6.72 -7.43 -21.50
N ALA A 126 5.84 -8.22 -20.92
CA ALA A 126 4.50 -7.75 -20.58
C ALA A 126 4.52 -6.79 -19.40
N SER A 127 3.68 -5.75 -19.45
CA SER A 127 3.47 -4.88 -18.29
C SER A 127 2.83 -5.66 -17.14
N ARG A 128 3.11 -5.25 -15.91
CA ARG A 128 2.59 -5.85 -14.67
C ARG A 128 1.71 -4.85 -13.94
N VAL A 129 0.82 -5.35 -13.10
CA VAL A 129 0.02 -4.52 -12.20
C VAL A 129 0.26 -4.96 -10.77
N ALA A 130 0.60 -4.02 -9.91
CA ALA A 130 0.58 -4.20 -8.46
C ALA A 130 -0.78 -3.76 -7.93
N LEU A 131 -1.43 -4.63 -7.15
CA LEU A 131 -2.69 -4.35 -6.46
C LEU A 131 -2.50 -4.64 -4.98
N GLY A 132 -3.00 -3.78 -4.11
CA GLY A 132 -2.95 -4.03 -2.67
C GLY A 132 -4.13 -3.44 -1.94
N ALA A 133 -4.92 -4.31 -1.32
CA ALA A 133 -6.03 -3.94 -0.48
C ALA A 133 -5.57 -3.77 0.98
N GLY A 134 -5.59 -2.53 1.46
CA GLY A 134 -5.29 -2.15 2.84
C GLY A 134 -6.40 -1.29 3.43
N THR A 135 -6.07 -0.12 3.96
CA THR A 135 -7.05 0.91 4.33
C THR A 135 -7.81 1.41 3.10
N GLY A 136 -7.12 1.49 1.95
CA GLY A 136 -7.66 1.75 0.62
C GLY A 136 -7.28 0.63 -0.34
N LEU A 137 -7.44 0.88 -1.65
CA LEU A 137 -6.99 0.02 -2.73
C LEU A 137 -5.91 0.74 -3.55
N GLY A 138 -4.67 0.39 -3.30
CA GLY A 138 -3.55 0.88 -4.11
C GLY A 138 -3.41 0.10 -5.41
N VAL A 139 -3.05 0.80 -6.47
CA VAL A 139 -2.83 0.26 -7.81
C VAL A 139 -1.61 0.92 -8.41
N SER A 140 -0.69 0.14 -8.96
CA SER A 140 0.44 0.66 -9.76
C SER A 140 0.59 -0.16 -11.02
N LEU A 141 0.66 0.50 -12.17
CA LEU A 141 0.99 -0.13 -13.44
C LEU A 141 2.51 -0.10 -13.62
N CYS A 142 3.12 -1.27 -13.74
CA CYS A 142 4.56 -1.44 -13.95
C CYS A 142 4.82 -1.72 -15.43
N VAL A 143 5.26 -0.70 -16.16
CA VAL A 143 5.47 -0.77 -17.60
C VAL A 143 6.82 -1.43 -17.90
N ALA A 144 6.80 -2.42 -18.78
CA ALA A 144 8.02 -3.04 -19.28
C ALA A 144 8.89 -2.00 -19.98
N GLN A 145 10.20 -2.07 -19.73
CA GLN A 145 11.20 -1.25 -20.40
C GLN A 145 11.97 -2.12 -21.40
N ALA A 146 12.46 -1.52 -22.48
CA ALA A 146 13.30 -2.24 -23.43
C ALA A 146 14.57 -2.78 -22.76
N ASP A 147 15.16 -1.96 -21.87
CA ASP A 147 16.31 -2.31 -21.06
C ASP A 147 16.06 -1.94 -19.59
N GLY A 148 16.25 -2.90 -18.69
CA GLY A 148 16.15 -2.68 -17.25
C GLY A 148 14.84 -3.15 -16.60
N PRO A 149 14.61 -2.79 -15.34
CA PRO A 149 13.45 -3.23 -14.58
C PRO A 149 12.15 -2.56 -15.05
N HIS A 150 11.01 -3.19 -14.75
CA HIS A 150 9.72 -2.57 -14.98
C HIS A 150 9.62 -1.24 -14.21
N ARG A 151 9.12 -0.22 -14.90
CA ARG A 151 8.92 1.12 -14.32
C ARG A 151 7.50 1.27 -13.82
N PRO A 152 7.29 1.43 -12.51
CA PRO A 152 5.97 1.74 -11.97
C PRO A 152 5.52 3.15 -12.36
N LEU A 153 4.22 3.27 -12.57
CA LEU A 153 3.52 4.54 -12.74
C LEU A 153 2.58 4.74 -11.56
N ASP A 154 2.51 5.97 -11.07
CA ASP A 154 1.55 6.38 -10.07
C ASP A 154 0.13 6.25 -10.64
N SER A 155 -0.80 5.79 -9.81
CA SER A 155 -2.17 5.52 -10.26
C SER A 155 -3.14 5.64 -9.10
N GLU A 156 -4.30 6.22 -9.40
CA GLU A 156 -5.50 6.21 -8.55
C GLU A 156 -6.51 5.17 -9.03
N GLY A 157 -6.01 4.05 -9.59
CA GLY A 157 -6.83 2.98 -10.16
C GLY A 157 -7.81 2.33 -9.19
N GLY A 158 -7.56 2.38 -7.89
CA GLY A 158 -8.52 1.94 -6.86
C GLY A 158 -9.82 2.74 -6.86
N HIS A 159 -9.77 3.98 -7.35
CA HIS A 159 -10.93 4.88 -7.44
C HIS A 159 -11.76 4.75 -8.73
N ILE A 160 -11.46 3.80 -9.62
CA ILE A 160 -12.32 3.51 -10.78
C ILE A 160 -13.72 3.07 -10.32
N GLY A 161 -14.74 3.36 -11.13
CA GLY A 161 -16.12 2.99 -10.81
C GLY A 161 -16.30 1.48 -10.76
N PHE A 162 -17.03 0.98 -9.76
CA PHE A 162 -17.43 -0.41 -9.73
C PHE A 162 -18.43 -0.69 -10.85
N ALA A 163 -18.14 -1.71 -11.67
CA ALA A 163 -18.95 -2.17 -12.78
C ALA A 163 -19.47 -3.58 -12.49
N PRO A 164 -20.75 -3.75 -12.08
CA PRO A 164 -21.36 -5.04 -11.82
C PRO A 164 -21.39 -5.93 -13.08
N THR A 165 -21.24 -7.23 -12.87
CA THR A 165 -21.27 -8.24 -13.96
C THR A 165 -22.39 -9.27 -13.80
N ASP A 166 -23.13 -9.21 -12.69
CA ASP A 166 -24.25 -10.09 -12.40
C ASP A 166 -25.29 -9.41 -11.49
N ALA A 167 -26.45 -10.06 -11.32
CA ALA A 167 -27.57 -9.53 -10.56
C ALA A 167 -27.28 -9.36 -9.05
N GLU A 168 -26.35 -10.13 -8.47
CA GLU A 168 -25.94 -9.97 -7.06
C GLU A 168 -25.10 -8.69 -6.92
N GLN A 169 -24.16 -8.47 -7.83
CA GLN A 169 -23.36 -7.26 -7.86
C GLN A 169 -24.19 -6.02 -8.19
N ASP A 170 -25.25 -6.12 -8.98
CA ASP A 170 -26.20 -5.03 -9.20
C ASP A 170 -26.90 -4.63 -7.87
N ARG A 171 -27.39 -5.61 -7.08
CA ARG A 171 -27.99 -5.33 -5.77
C ARG A 171 -26.95 -4.74 -4.81
N LEU A 172 -25.74 -5.25 -4.81
CA LEU A 172 -24.64 -4.71 -4.01
C LEU A 172 -24.35 -3.25 -4.38
N LEU A 173 -24.28 -2.93 -5.67
CA LEU A 173 -24.05 -1.56 -6.14
C LEU A 173 -25.19 -0.62 -5.67
N VAL A 174 -26.45 -1.04 -5.76
CA VAL A 174 -27.59 -0.25 -5.25
C VAL A 174 -27.46 -0.02 -3.74
N TRP A 175 -27.12 -1.06 -2.99
CA TRP A 175 -26.93 -0.99 -1.55
C TRP A 175 -25.78 -0.03 -1.16
N LEU A 176 -24.63 -0.13 -1.83
CA LEU A 176 -23.48 0.72 -1.58
C LEU A 176 -23.73 2.18 -2.00
N ARG A 177 -24.50 2.42 -3.09
CA ARG A 177 -24.88 3.77 -3.51
C ARG A 177 -25.71 4.52 -2.47
N ALA A 178 -26.56 3.82 -1.74
CA ALA A 178 -27.32 4.43 -0.65
C ALA A 178 -26.42 5.00 0.46
N ALA A 179 -25.24 4.38 0.70
CA ALA A 179 -24.29 4.81 1.70
C ALA A 179 -23.24 5.83 1.18
N TYR A 180 -22.79 5.67 -0.07
CA TYR A 180 -21.63 6.41 -0.58
C TYR A 180 -21.92 7.32 -1.78
N GLY A 181 -23.09 7.24 -2.40
CA GLY A 181 -23.40 7.91 -3.67
C GLY A 181 -22.60 7.27 -4.81
N ARG A 182 -21.35 7.69 -5.02
CA ARG A 182 -20.43 7.07 -5.99
C ARG A 182 -19.73 5.87 -5.35
N VAL A 183 -19.72 4.73 -6.07
CA VAL A 183 -19.06 3.50 -5.62
C VAL A 183 -17.82 3.24 -6.48
N SER A 184 -16.66 3.29 -5.88
CA SER A 184 -15.39 2.87 -6.50
C SER A 184 -15.08 1.40 -6.16
N VAL A 185 -14.15 0.80 -6.89
CA VAL A 185 -13.66 -0.56 -6.61
C VAL A 185 -13.07 -0.64 -5.19
N GLU A 186 -12.39 0.40 -4.72
CA GLU A 186 -11.90 0.51 -3.35
C GLU A 186 -12.99 0.34 -2.28
N ARG A 187 -14.23 0.80 -2.58
CA ARG A 187 -15.37 0.63 -1.65
C ARG A 187 -15.77 -0.83 -1.44
N LEU A 188 -15.22 -1.74 -2.27
CA LEU A 188 -15.38 -3.19 -2.14
C LEU A 188 -14.07 -3.85 -1.71
N LEU A 189 -12.97 -3.50 -2.36
CA LEU A 189 -11.66 -4.13 -2.18
C LEU A 189 -10.75 -3.29 -1.28
N SER A 190 -11.13 -3.18 -0.01
CA SER A 190 -10.33 -2.57 1.05
C SER A 190 -10.78 -3.13 2.40
N GLY A 191 -10.10 -2.78 3.48
CA GLY A 191 -10.55 -3.16 4.83
C GLY A 191 -11.98 -2.68 5.13
N PRO A 192 -12.30 -1.38 4.98
CA PRO A 192 -13.68 -0.89 5.07
C PRO A 192 -14.63 -1.53 4.06
N GLY A 193 -14.16 -1.78 2.83
CA GLY A 193 -14.92 -2.46 1.78
C GLY A 193 -15.32 -3.88 2.20
N LEU A 194 -14.40 -4.66 2.76
CA LEU A 194 -14.69 -6.01 3.27
C LEU A 194 -15.77 -6.00 4.35
N ILE A 195 -15.76 -5.01 5.25
CA ILE A 195 -16.82 -4.84 6.25
C ILE A 195 -18.16 -4.52 5.56
N GLY A 196 -18.14 -3.67 4.52
CA GLY A 196 -19.32 -3.32 3.72
C GLY A 196 -19.91 -4.54 3.02
N LEU A 197 -19.10 -5.34 2.36
CA LEU A 197 -19.48 -6.61 1.73
C LEU A 197 -20.09 -7.59 2.74
N TYR A 198 -19.46 -7.75 3.88
CA TYR A 198 -19.96 -8.63 4.95
C TYR A 198 -21.34 -8.18 5.46
N ARG A 199 -21.53 -6.87 5.64
CA ARG A 199 -22.85 -6.31 6.02
C ARG A 199 -23.93 -6.58 4.97
N PHE A 200 -23.59 -6.40 3.69
CA PHE A 200 -24.48 -6.70 2.59
C PHE A 200 -24.90 -8.17 2.58
N CYS A 201 -23.92 -9.11 2.67
CA CYS A 201 -24.20 -10.54 2.70
C CYS A 201 -25.08 -10.95 3.89
N LEU A 202 -24.86 -10.34 5.07
CA LEU A 202 -25.71 -10.59 6.24
C LEU A 202 -27.15 -10.08 6.01
N ALA A 203 -27.30 -8.90 5.41
CA ALA A 203 -28.62 -8.34 5.12
C ALA A 203 -29.40 -9.18 4.10
N GLU A 204 -28.74 -9.64 3.01
CA GLU A 204 -29.34 -10.56 2.03
C GLU A 204 -29.76 -11.90 2.68
N ALA A 205 -28.97 -12.39 3.64
CA ALA A 205 -29.27 -13.63 4.36
C ALA A 205 -30.26 -13.47 5.53
N GLY A 206 -30.74 -12.28 5.84
CA GLY A 206 -31.57 -11.99 7.01
C GLY A 206 -30.87 -12.29 8.35
N ARG A 207 -29.54 -12.17 8.41
CA ARG A 207 -28.70 -12.48 9.58
C ARG A 207 -28.12 -11.22 10.21
N SER A 208 -27.78 -11.30 11.47
CA SER A 208 -27.05 -10.26 12.21
C SER A 208 -25.59 -10.64 12.36
N ALA A 209 -24.74 -9.62 12.46
CA ALA A 209 -23.31 -9.83 12.75
C ALA A 209 -23.13 -10.45 14.15
N THR A 210 -22.22 -11.40 14.25
CA THR A 210 -21.81 -12.02 15.51
C THR A 210 -20.59 -11.35 16.14
N MET A 211 -20.03 -10.33 15.46
CA MET A 211 -18.87 -9.58 15.89
C MET A 211 -19.14 -8.07 15.81
N ASP A 212 -18.39 -7.28 16.56
CA ASP A 212 -18.44 -5.82 16.47
C ASP A 212 -17.76 -5.34 15.16
N LEU A 213 -18.58 -4.89 14.21
CA LEU A 213 -18.12 -4.37 12.92
C LEU A 213 -17.58 -2.93 12.98
N ALA A 214 -17.66 -2.26 14.13
CA ALA A 214 -17.05 -0.96 14.36
C ALA A 214 -15.64 -1.08 14.96
N ALA A 215 -15.26 -2.26 15.44
CA ALA A 215 -13.94 -2.50 16.01
C ALA A 215 -12.83 -2.30 14.96
N PRO A 216 -11.68 -1.72 15.31
CA PRO A 216 -10.56 -1.54 14.38
C PRO A 216 -10.04 -2.82 13.73
N ALA A 217 -10.25 -3.98 14.38
CA ALA A 217 -9.84 -5.30 13.89
C ALA A 217 -10.93 -6.02 13.07
N ALA A 218 -12.10 -5.42 12.84
CA ALA A 218 -13.25 -6.10 12.22
C ALA A 218 -12.92 -6.70 10.84
N ALA A 219 -12.27 -5.95 9.96
CA ALA A 219 -11.89 -6.45 8.63
C ALA A 219 -10.94 -7.66 8.72
N ARG A 220 -10.00 -7.64 9.65
CA ARG A 220 -9.09 -8.76 9.91
C ARG A 220 -9.86 -9.98 10.43
N ALA A 221 -10.77 -9.80 11.38
CA ALA A 221 -11.58 -10.89 11.94
C ALA A 221 -12.46 -11.54 10.87
N ILE A 222 -13.08 -10.77 9.96
CA ILE A 222 -13.84 -11.28 8.82
C ILE A 222 -12.94 -12.10 7.89
N SER A 223 -11.75 -11.60 7.56
CA SER A 223 -10.81 -12.30 6.70
C SER A 223 -10.32 -13.61 7.32
N GLU A 224 -10.04 -13.63 8.61
CA GLU A 224 -9.61 -14.85 9.32
C GLU A 224 -10.72 -15.89 9.39
N ALA A 225 -11.97 -15.48 9.65
CA ALA A 225 -13.12 -16.37 9.62
C ALA A 225 -13.34 -16.98 8.22
N GLY A 226 -13.26 -16.17 7.15
CA GLY A 226 -13.38 -16.66 5.79
C GLY A 226 -12.29 -17.68 5.41
N LYS A 227 -11.04 -17.45 5.82
CA LYS A 227 -9.95 -18.42 5.59
C LYS A 227 -10.19 -19.74 6.30
N ALA A 228 -10.74 -19.71 7.52
CA ALA A 228 -11.05 -20.93 8.27
C ALA A 228 -12.17 -21.75 7.62
N GLU A 229 -13.14 -21.13 6.97
CA GLU A 229 -14.22 -21.80 6.24
C GLU A 229 -13.75 -22.35 4.88
N ILE A 230 -12.98 -21.57 4.11
CA ILE A 230 -12.38 -22.00 2.84
C ILE A 230 -11.48 -23.22 3.07
N GLY A 231 -10.68 -23.22 4.13
CA GLY A 231 -9.84 -24.36 4.51
C GLY A 231 -10.63 -25.62 4.82
N ARG A 232 -11.90 -25.53 5.27
CA ARG A 232 -12.78 -26.69 5.53
C ARG A 232 -13.47 -27.21 4.27
N ALA A 233 -13.63 -26.38 3.25
CA ALA A 233 -14.28 -26.76 2.00
C ALA A 233 -13.36 -27.55 1.04
N HIS A 234 -12.06 -27.62 1.34
CA HIS A 234 -11.04 -28.30 0.54
C HIS A 234 -10.40 -29.51 1.26
N VAL A 235 -11.01 -30.01 2.34
CA VAL A 235 -10.60 -31.26 3.03
C VAL A 235 -11.60 -32.38 2.75
#